data_90c901b8f3487a11483b74d8a59b4991
#
_entry.id   90c901b8f3487a11483b74d8a59b4991
#
_cell.length_a   1.000
_cell.length_b   1.000
_cell.length_c   1.000
_cell.angle_alpha   90.00
_cell.angle_beta   90.00
_cell.angle_gamma   90.00
#
_symmetry.space_group_name_H-M   'P 1'
#
loop_
_entity.id
_entity.type
_entity.pdbx_description
1 polymer ?
#
loop_
_entity_poly.entity_id
_entity_poly.type
_entity_poly.pdbx_seq_one_letter_code
_entity_poly.pdbx_strand_id
1 'polypeptide(L)'
;MASITKRGSTWQYMINHYVDGKRKPISKGGFATKKEAQIAAAEIELSLKKGNQVIVKEKSFAEYFNQWIELYKSNKHINTYDRYSNSYERVKEYFKDKPIQKITRPDYQLFLNEYGKGKSKETVRKLNTHVRACVRDAIDEGYITIDFTRKVELNATNSAKKSEDKHLNYQDSVKLYNELFSRLSPSTSTYHLILLGLVSGLRFGELTGLTTDSFDFKKNELKVYRAWDYKRGTGFGPLKNEQSERKISIDKKVMNEFKKLILALPNNENDLVFYRQSVIKTVTNEGANKLLRKTLDALEIEHISIHGLRHTHASVLIYKGANIHSVSKRLGHSDIQTTLDHYAHVLKEMEERDEEIAINIYSS
;
A
#
# COMPACT_ATOMS: atom_id res chain seq x y z
N MET A 1 22.61 -31.98 31.84
CA MET A 1 23.19 -30.92 32.70
C MET A 1 24.40 -30.31 32.00
N ALA A 2 24.50 -29.01 32.10
CA ALA A 2 25.62 -28.27 31.52
C ALA A 2 26.94 -28.57 32.28
N SER A 3 28.02 -28.74 31.57
CA SER A 3 29.37 -28.78 32.12
C SER A 3 29.93 -27.35 32.14
N ILE A 4 30.43 -26.90 33.29
CA ILE A 4 31.01 -25.54 33.46
C ILE A 4 32.52 -25.71 33.71
N THR A 5 33.33 -25.16 32.83
CA THR A 5 34.79 -25.29 32.93
C THR A 5 35.47 -23.92 32.82
N LYS A 6 36.63 -23.76 33.47
CA LYS A 6 37.46 -22.58 33.39
C LYS A 6 38.43 -22.73 32.23
N ARG A 7 38.54 -21.69 31.37
CA ARG A 7 39.47 -21.66 30.24
C ARG A 7 40.27 -20.35 30.27
N GLY A 8 41.50 -20.46 30.74
CA GLY A 8 42.34 -19.27 31.00
C GLY A 8 41.72 -18.39 32.10
N SER A 9 41.53 -17.12 31.84
CA SER A 9 40.90 -16.15 32.78
C SER A 9 39.38 -16.14 32.77
N THR A 10 38.73 -16.90 31.86
CA THR A 10 37.27 -16.88 31.66
C THR A 10 36.63 -18.25 31.92
N TRP A 11 35.30 -18.29 32.08
CA TRP A 11 34.51 -19.46 32.22
C TRP A 11 33.73 -19.78 30.94
N GLN A 12 33.46 -21.06 30.71
CA GLN A 12 32.62 -21.57 29.63
C GLN A 12 31.67 -22.63 30.12
N TYR A 13 30.53 -22.75 29.42
CA TYR A 13 29.64 -23.91 29.59
C TYR A 13 29.60 -24.74 28.32
N MET A 14 29.26 -26.04 28.48
CA MET A 14 28.95 -26.98 27.43
C MET A 14 27.73 -27.79 27.83
N ILE A 15 26.72 -27.83 26.93
CA ILE A 15 25.49 -28.60 27.07
C ILE A 15 25.47 -29.66 25.97
N ASN A 16 25.34 -30.93 26.37
CA ASN A 16 25.13 -32.01 25.41
C ASN A 16 23.71 -31.93 24.86
N HIS A 17 23.60 -31.67 23.57
CA HIS A 17 22.34 -31.64 22.85
C HIS A 17 22.39 -32.66 21.71
N TYR A 18 21.27 -33.31 21.41
CA TYR A 18 21.14 -34.30 20.34
C TYR A 18 20.05 -33.85 19.37
N VAL A 19 20.37 -33.81 18.07
CA VAL A 19 19.44 -33.49 16.97
C VAL A 19 19.48 -34.66 16.00
N ASP A 20 18.35 -35.28 15.73
CA ASP A 20 18.24 -36.46 14.84
C ASP A 20 19.22 -37.58 15.22
N GLY A 21 19.36 -37.86 16.53
CA GLY A 21 20.26 -38.88 17.06
C GLY A 21 21.76 -38.52 17.00
N LYS A 22 22.14 -37.38 16.45
CA LYS A 22 23.53 -36.92 16.37
C LYS A 22 23.84 -35.93 17.49
N ARG A 23 24.98 -36.08 18.15
CA ARG A 23 25.45 -35.18 19.22
C ARG A 23 25.87 -33.84 18.60
N LYS A 24 25.20 -32.77 18.98
CA LYS A 24 25.52 -31.37 18.62
C LYS A 24 25.67 -30.56 19.92
N PRO A 25 26.86 -30.56 20.57
CA PRO A 25 27.05 -29.85 21.82
C PRO A 25 26.93 -28.35 21.64
N ILE A 26 26.23 -27.69 22.56
CA ILE A 26 26.11 -26.24 22.61
C ILE A 26 27.13 -25.74 23.64
N SER A 27 28.06 -24.86 23.23
CA SER A 27 29.03 -24.29 24.13
C SER A 27 29.18 -22.81 23.95
N LYS A 28 29.42 -22.05 25.02
CA LYS A 28 29.74 -20.63 25.01
C LYS A 28 30.73 -20.32 26.12
N GLY A 29 31.76 -19.55 25.77
CA GLY A 29 32.78 -19.09 26.71
C GLY A 29 32.82 -17.57 26.84
N GLY A 30 33.81 -17.04 27.56
CA GLY A 30 34.00 -15.60 27.76
C GLY A 30 33.27 -15.01 28.98
N PHE A 31 32.75 -15.85 29.86
CA PHE A 31 32.12 -15.38 31.11
C PHE A 31 33.17 -14.98 32.15
N ALA A 32 32.98 -13.87 32.82
CA ALA A 32 33.92 -13.40 33.85
C ALA A 32 33.86 -14.29 35.10
N THR A 33 32.72 -14.85 35.46
CA THR A 33 32.52 -15.65 36.65
C THR A 33 31.86 -17.02 36.32
N LYS A 34 32.11 -18.00 37.19
CA LYS A 34 31.45 -19.33 37.15
C LYS A 34 29.94 -19.21 37.24
N LYS A 35 29.44 -18.28 38.04
CA LYS A 35 28.02 -18.04 38.29
C LYS A 35 27.32 -17.51 37.01
N GLU A 36 27.95 -16.60 36.28
CA GLU A 36 27.44 -16.12 34.99
C GLU A 36 27.30 -17.25 33.96
N ALA A 37 28.36 -18.08 33.86
CA ALA A 37 28.31 -19.27 32.98
C ALA A 37 27.19 -20.27 33.38
N GLN A 38 26.96 -20.46 34.68
CA GLN A 38 25.87 -21.30 35.19
C GLN A 38 24.50 -20.75 34.86
N ILE A 39 24.27 -19.46 35.04
CA ILE A 39 22.99 -18.79 34.72
C ILE A 39 22.71 -18.92 33.24
N ALA A 40 23.67 -18.59 32.39
CA ALA A 40 23.53 -18.68 30.95
C ALA A 40 23.27 -20.13 30.47
N ALA A 41 23.91 -21.12 31.11
CA ALA A 41 23.69 -22.54 30.81
C ALA A 41 22.28 -22.99 31.20
N ALA A 42 21.78 -22.55 32.38
CA ALA A 42 20.44 -22.90 32.86
C ALA A 42 19.33 -22.33 31.97
N GLU A 43 19.48 -21.11 31.45
CA GLU A 43 18.57 -20.49 30.48
C GLU A 43 18.48 -21.32 29.19
N ILE A 44 19.63 -21.79 28.68
CA ILE A 44 19.69 -22.65 27.50
C ILE A 44 19.04 -24.02 27.76
N GLU A 45 19.32 -24.63 28.90
CA GLU A 45 18.69 -25.93 29.25
C GLU A 45 17.16 -25.81 29.40
N LEU A 46 16.69 -24.67 29.96
CA LEU A 46 15.25 -24.40 30.05
C LEU A 46 14.61 -24.19 28.67
N SER A 47 15.29 -23.48 27.78
CA SER A 47 14.85 -23.28 26.40
C SER A 47 14.75 -24.60 25.64
N LEU A 48 15.76 -25.46 25.76
CA LEU A 48 15.76 -26.78 25.14
C LEU A 48 14.63 -27.68 25.67
N LYS A 49 14.36 -27.63 26.99
CA LYS A 49 13.24 -28.39 27.60
C LYS A 49 11.87 -27.92 27.12
N LYS A 50 11.73 -26.64 26.72
CA LYS A 50 10.50 -26.08 26.12
C LYS A 50 10.35 -26.37 24.63
N GLY A 51 11.26 -27.18 24.06
CA GLY A 51 11.23 -27.52 22.62
C GLY A 51 11.73 -26.41 21.67
N ASN A 52 12.23 -25.31 22.24
CA ASN A 52 12.76 -24.22 21.40
C ASN A 52 14.13 -24.61 20.83
N GLN A 53 14.34 -24.36 19.54
CA GLN A 53 15.67 -24.45 18.97
C GLN A 53 16.56 -23.36 19.55
N VAL A 54 17.70 -23.73 20.13
CA VAL A 54 18.66 -22.75 20.63
C VAL A 54 19.52 -22.31 19.47
N ILE A 55 19.24 -21.12 18.95
CA ILE A 55 20.02 -20.50 17.89
C ILE A 55 21.27 -19.86 18.53
N VAL A 56 22.40 -20.56 18.41
CA VAL A 56 23.67 -20.10 18.99
C VAL A 56 24.38 -19.09 18.09
N LYS A 57 23.99 -19.01 16.81
CA LYS A 57 24.68 -18.13 15.83
C LYS A 57 24.02 -16.75 15.80
N GLU A 58 24.82 -15.73 16.15
CA GLU A 58 24.41 -14.34 15.95
C GLU A 58 24.14 -14.10 14.46
N LYS A 59 23.04 -13.42 14.15
CA LYS A 59 22.63 -13.09 12.81
C LYS A 59 22.29 -11.61 12.77
N SER A 60 22.75 -10.88 11.75
CA SER A 60 22.39 -9.48 11.61
C SER A 60 20.87 -9.33 11.38
N PHE A 61 20.30 -8.25 11.88
CA PHE A 61 18.87 -7.99 11.68
C PHE A 61 18.52 -7.82 10.20
N ALA A 62 19.37 -7.15 9.43
CA ALA A 62 19.19 -7.00 8.00
C ALA A 62 19.20 -8.35 7.27
N GLU A 63 20.14 -9.25 7.61
CA GLU A 63 20.19 -10.59 7.00
C GLU A 63 18.97 -11.43 7.36
N TYR A 64 18.53 -11.41 8.62
CA TYR A 64 17.32 -12.11 9.05
C TYR A 64 16.09 -11.57 8.31
N PHE A 65 15.93 -10.25 8.24
CA PHE A 65 14.77 -9.62 7.61
C PHE A 65 14.73 -9.92 6.10
N ASN A 66 15.87 -9.91 5.40
CA ASN A 66 15.93 -10.27 3.98
C ASN A 66 15.48 -11.71 3.75
N GLN A 67 16.04 -12.66 4.50
CA GLN A 67 15.65 -14.07 4.39
C GLN A 67 14.18 -14.28 4.71
N TRP A 68 13.65 -13.58 5.71
CA TRP A 68 12.23 -13.63 6.04
C TRP A 68 11.34 -13.13 4.91
N ILE A 69 11.74 -12.04 4.21
CA ILE A 69 11.00 -11.53 3.04
C ILE A 69 11.02 -12.56 1.93
N GLU A 70 12.16 -13.14 1.62
CA GLU A 70 12.30 -14.14 0.56
C GLU A 70 11.47 -15.39 0.83
N LEU A 71 11.45 -15.87 2.07
CA LEU A 71 10.68 -17.06 2.44
C LEU A 71 9.17 -16.83 2.49
N TYR A 72 8.74 -15.74 3.11
CA TYR A 72 7.32 -15.56 3.44
C TYR A 72 6.59 -14.51 2.61
N LYS A 73 7.30 -13.70 1.81
CA LYS A 73 6.70 -12.59 1.03
C LYS A 73 6.98 -12.67 -0.46
N SER A 74 7.82 -13.58 -0.94
CA SER A 74 8.15 -13.77 -2.37
C SER A 74 6.92 -14.01 -3.25
N ASN A 75 5.94 -14.76 -2.76
CA ASN A 75 4.70 -15.08 -3.49
C ASN A 75 3.63 -13.97 -3.42
N LYS A 76 3.91 -12.82 -2.78
CA LYS A 76 2.97 -11.71 -2.73
C LYS A 76 2.99 -10.93 -4.04
N HIS A 77 1.85 -10.25 -4.31
CA HIS A 77 1.79 -9.34 -5.45
C HIS A 77 3.01 -8.39 -5.44
N ILE A 78 3.64 -8.21 -6.59
CA ILE A 78 4.93 -7.51 -6.77
C ILE A 78 5.00 -6.14 -6.08
N ASN A 79 3.91 -5.34 -6.11
CA ASN A 79 3.84 -4.07 -5.39
C ASN A 79 3.89 -4.24 -3.86
N THR A 80 3.47 -5.38 -3.33
CA THR A 80 3.56 -5.70 -1.90
C THR A 80 4.98 -6.13 -1.55
N TYR A 81 5.58 -6.97 -2.38
CA TYR A 81 6.98 -7.38 -2.26
C TYR A 81 7.90 -6.15 -2.25
N ASP A 82 7.75 -5.22 -3.20
CA ASP A 82 8.54 -3.97 -3.25
C ASP A 82 8.45 -3.15 -1.95
N ARG A 83 7.28 -3.12 -1.31
CA ARG A 83 7.12 -2.40 -0.04
C ARG A 83 7.92 -3.05 1.08
N TYR A 84 7.97 -4.38 1.13
CA TYR A 84 8.82 -5.11 2.07
C TYR A 84 10.30 -4.88 1.77
N SER A 85 10.71 -4.95 0.50
CA SER A 85 12.07 -4.66 0.06
C SER A 85 12.50 -3.24 0.42
N ASN A 86 11.64 -2.24 0.22
CA ASN A 86 11.92 -0.88 0.66
C ASN A 86 12.08 -0.77 2.19
N SER A 87 11.31 -1.54 2.96
CA SER A 87 11.47 -1.58 4.42
C SER A 87 12.78 -2.24 4.84
N TYR A 88 13.18 -3.29 4.12
CA TYR A 88 14.47 -3.95 4.29
C TYR A 88 15.64 -2.99 4.06
N GLU A 89 15.64 -2.22 2.96
CA GLU A 89 16.71 -1.27 2.67
C GLU A 89 16.86 -0.23 3.81
N ARG A 90 15.77 0.22 4.44
CA ARG A 90 15.83 1.14 5.59
C ARG A 90 16.38 0.47 6.85
N VAL A 91 16.02 -0.77 7.10
CA VAL A 91 16.57 -1.56 8.22
C VAL A 91 18.05 -1.81 8.01
N LYS A 92 18.47 -2.19 6.79
CA LYS A 92 19.85 -2.44 6.42
C LYS A 92 20.72 -1.18 6.55
N GLU A 93 20.23 -0.04 6.04
CA GLU A 93 20.93 1.24 6.10
C GLU A 93 21.22 1.67 7.56
N TYR A 94 20.23 1.50 8.44
CA TYR A 94 20.32 1.96 9.83
C TYR A 94 21.06 0.97 10.74
N PHE A 95 20.66 -0.29 10.75
CA PHE A 95 21.19 -1.29 11.69
C PHE A 95 22.47 -1.98 11.18
N LYS A 96 22.76 -1.90 9.88
CA LYS A 96 23.94 -2.54 9.26
C LYS A 96 24.05 -4.01 9.69
N ASP A 97 25.19 -4.38 10.26
CA ASP A 97 25.49 -5.74 10.71
C ASP A 97 25.12 -6.00 12.17
N LYS A 98 24.35 -5.08 12.82
CA LYS A 98 23.95 -5.26 14.22
C LYS A 98 23.14 -6.53 14.39
N PRO A 99 23.55 -7.48 15.26
CA PRO A 99 22.80 -8.71 15.52
C PRO A 99 21.39 -8.40 16.03
N ILE A 100 20.39 -9.13 15.54
CA ILE A 100 18.99 -8.97 15.98
C ILE A 100 18.83 -9.16 17.48
N GLN A 101 19.65 -10.04 18.06
CA GLN A 101 19.68 -10.33 19.51
C GLN A 101 20.14 -9.13 20.36
N LYS A 102 20.85 -8.18 19.75
CA LYS A 102 21.41 -7.00 20.44
C LYS A 102 20.61 -5.72 20.20
N ILE A 103 19.48 -5.81 19.49
CA ILE A 103 18.59 -4.66 19.27
C ILE A 103 17.66 -4.53 20.47
N THR A 104 17.70 -3.33 21.06
CA THR A 104 16.82 -2.97 22.16
C THR A 104 15.63 -2.12 21.68
N ARG A 105 14.59 -2.00 22.51
CA ARG A 105 13.47 -1.10 22.21
C ARG A 105 13.90 0.37 22.03
N PRO A 106 14.82 0.93 22.85
CA PRO A 106 15.38 2.27 22.57
C PRO A 106 16.07 2.39 21.22
N ASP A 107 16.86 1.40 20.79
CA ASP A 107 17.49 1.40 19.45
C ASP A 107 16.46 1.49 18.35
N TYR A 108 15.40 0.67 18.47
CA TYR A 108 14.34 0.63 17.47
C TYR A 108 13.49 1.92 17.49
N GLN A 109 13.26 2.52 18.66
CA GLN A 109 12.58 3.81 18.76
C GLN A 109 13.38 4.93 18.09
N LEU A 110 14.71 4.97 18.29
CA LEU A 110 15.59 5.93 17.62
C LEU A 110 15.54 5.77 16.10
N PHE A 111 15.55 4.54 15.60
CA PHE A 111 15.36 4.25 14.18
C PHE A 111 14.05 4.81 13.64
N LEU A 112 12.93 4.58 14.33
CA LEU A 112 11.61 5.11 13.90
C LEU A 112 11.57 6.64 13.95
N ASN A 113 12.20 7.26 14.93
CA ASN A 113 12.27 8.72 15.05
C ASN A 113 13.07 9.34 13.89
N GLU A 114 14.18 8.73 13.52
CA GLU A 114 14.98 9.17 12.39
C GLU A 114 14.26 8.94 11.06
N TYR A 115 13.69 7.77 10.86
CA TYR A 115 12.91 7.45 9.67
C TYR A 115 11.69 8.36 9.49
N GLY A 116 11.07 8.80 10.60
CA GLY A 116 9.87 9.63 10.61
C GLY A 116 10.11 11.10 10.20
N LYS A 117 11.38 11.56 10.17
CA LYS A 117 11.69 12.90 9.69
C LYS A 117 11.28 13.08 8.22
N GLY A 118 10.49 14.11 7.95
CA GLY A 118 9.95 14.39 6.61
C GLY A 118 8.92 13.39 6.10
N LYS A 119 8.37 12.50 6.93
CA LYS A 119 7.37 11.49 6.54
C LYS A 119 6.07 11.64 7.30
N SER A 120 4.99 11.09 6.72
CA SER A 120 3.70 10.99 7.39
C SER A 120 3.66 9.82 8.38
N LYS A 121 2.82 9.94 9.42
CA LYS A 121 2.61 8.88 10.43
C LYS A 121 2.22 7.55 9.80
N GLU A 122 1.45 7.58 8.71
CA GLU A 122 1.05 6.37 7.97
C GLU A 122 2.24 5.68 7.29
N THR A 123 3.22 6.44 6.80
CA THR A 123 4.46 5.88 6.23
C THR A 123 5.29 5.17 7.29
N VAL A 124 5.43 5.79 8.47
CA VAL A 124 6.14 5.18 9.63
C VAL A 124 5.40 3.94 10.11
N ARG A 125 4.05 3.99 10.19
CA ARG A 125 3.22 2.84 10.58
C ARG A 125 3.43 1.64 9.65
N LYS A 126 3.50 1.85 8.34
CA LYS A 126 3.72 0.76 7.36
C LYS A 126 5.06 0.07 7.57
N LEU A 127 6.14 0.85 7.74
CA LEU A 127 7.45 0.29 8.07
C LEU A 127 7.40 -0.53 9.37
N ASN A 128 6.84 0.06 10.44
CA ASN A 128 6.69 -0.62 11.73
C ASN A 128 5.88 -1.92 11.62
N THR A 129 4.82 -1.93 10.80
CA THR A 129 4.00 -3.14 10.57
C THR A 129 4.84 -4.26 9.92
N HIS A 130 5.66 -3.93 8.92
CA HIS A 130 6.53 -4.91 8.26
C HIS A 130 7.59 -5.46 9.21
N VAL A 131 8.29 -4.59 9.93
CA VAL A 131 9.31 -4.96 10.91
C VAL A 131 8.70 -5.78 12.04
N ARG A 132 7.56 -5.37 12.57
CA ARG A 132 6.87 -6.08 13.65
C ARG A 132 6.44 -7.49 13.27
N ALA A 133 6.01 -7.70 12.03
CA ALA A 133 5.68 -9.03 11.54
C ALA A 133 6.92 -9.93 11.53
N CYS A 134 8.05 -9.44 11.01
CA CYS A 134 9.32 -10.16 11.00
C CYS A 134 9.83 -10.47 12.42
N VAL A 135 9.75 -9.49 13.33
CA VAL A 135 10.22 -9.65 14.72
C VAL A 135 9.40 -10.69 15.49
N ARG A 136 8.09 -10.80 15.24
CA ARG A 136 7.26 -11.86 15.83
C ARG A 136 7.69 -13.24 15.38
N ASP A 137 7.93 -13.42 14.08
CA ASP A 137 8.41 -14.69 13.56
C ASP A 137 9.82 -15.01 14.11
N ALA A 138 10.68 -13.98 14.29
CA ALA A 138 12.00 -14.16 14.95
C ALA A 138 11.90 -14.62 16.41
N ILE A 139 10.85 -14.23 17.12
CA ILE A 139 10.57 -14.72 18.46
C ILE A 139 10.10 -16.16 18.41
N ASP A 140 9.15 -16.47 17.53
CA ASP A 140 8.59 -17.82 17.37
C ASP A 140 9.67 -18.81 16.93
N GLU A 141 10.61 -18.38 16.07
CA GLU A 141 11.77 -19.17 15.65
C GLU A 141 12.92 -19.22 16.68
N GLY A 142 12.81 -18.49 17.80
CA GLY A 142 13.77 -18.50 18.91
C GLY A 142 15.05 -17.69 18.67
N TYR A 143 15.11 -16.81 17.65
CA TYR A 143 16.25 -15.90 17.45
C TYR A 143 16.37 -14.83 18.53
N ILE A 144 15.24 -14.35 19.02
CA ILE A 144 15.13 -13.37 20.11
C ILE A 144 14.01 -13.76 21.07
N THR A 145 14.08 -13.27 22.30
CA THR A 145 13.08 -13.53 23.34
C THR A 145 12.19 -12.33 23.64
N ILE A 146 12.61 -11.14 23.22
CA ILE A 146 11.95 -9.87 23.55
C ILE A 146 11.53 -9.15 22.26
N ASP A 147 10.24 -8.80 22.16
CA ASP A 147 9.71 -7.96 21.10
C ASP A 147 10.14 -6.50 21.33
N PHE A 148 11.20 -6.07 20.67
CA PHE A 148 11.69 -4.70 20.73
C PHE A 148 10.79 -3.71 19.96
N THR A 149 9.84 -4.19 19.18
CA THR A 149 8.86 -3.33 18.47
C THR A 149 7.62 -3.01 19.31
N ARG A 150 7.50 -3.60 20.50
CA ARG A 150 6.34 -3.42 21.37
C ARG A 150 6.35 -2.04 22.03
N LYS A 151 5.18 -1.37 22.08
CA LYS A 151 4.99 -0.07 22.73
C LYS A 151 5.93 1.03 22.23
N VAL A 152 6.23 1.06 20.94
CA VAL A 152 6.97 2.16 20.31
C VAL A 152 6.02 3.28 19.88
N GLU A 153 6.53 4.50 19.86
CA GLU A 153 5.82 5.69 19.38
C GLU A 153 6.09 5.89 17.88
N LEU A 154 5.03 6.21 17.14
CA LEU A 154 5.12 6.49 15.71
C LEU A 154 5.25 8.00 15.48
N ASN A 155 6.47 8.51 15.66
CA ASN A 155 6.78 9.91 15.46
C ASN A 155 7.00 10.21 13.98
N ALA A 156 6.38 11.30 13.50
CA ALA A 156 6.44 11.75 12.12
C ALA A 156 6.29 13.26 12.08
N THR A 157 7.03 13.91 11.19
CA THR A 157 7.05 15.38 11.14
C THR A 157 6.10 15.97 10.10
N ASN A 158 5.67 15.17 9.10
CA ASN A 158 4.71 15.63 8.12
C ASN A 158 3.29 15.20 8.48
N SER A 159 2.38 16.17 8.52
CA SER A 159 0.95 15.88 8.60
C SER A 159 0.48 15.17 7.31
N ALA A 160 -0.39 14.18 7.45
CA ALA A 160 -1.08 13.64 6.28
C ALA A 160 -2.08 14.69 5.76
N LYS A 161 -2.23 14.80 4.42
CA LYS A 161 -3.35 15.56 3.85
C LYS A 161 -4.66 15.05 4.44
N LYS A 162 -5.51 15.95 4.90
CA LYS A 162 -6.84 15.61 5.38
C LYS A 162 -7.65 14.91 4.28
N SER A 163 -8.69 14.20 4.65
CA SER A 163 -9.56 13.50 3.68
C SER A 163 -10.24 14.50 2.73
N GLU A 164 -10.61 15.65 3.27
CA GLU A 164 -11.25 16.78 2.57
C GLU A 164 -10.37 17.33 1.43
N ASP A 165 -9.05 17.40 1.65
CA ASP A 165 -8.09 17.95 0.66
C ASP A 165 -7.76 16.97 -0.48
N LYS A 166 -8.45 15.83 -0.56
CA LYS A 166 -8.13 14.78 -1.55
C LYS A 166 -9.11 14.70 -2.71
N HIS A 167 -10.17 15.49 -2.70
CA HIS A 167 -11.20 15.49 -3.73
C HIS A 167 -11.75 16.90 -3.96
N LEU A 168 -12.40 17.12 -5.09
CA LEU A 168 -13.08 18.36 -5.42
C LEU A 168 -14.52 18.33 -4.91
N ASN A 169 -15.05 19.48 -4.54
CA ASN A 169 -16.47 19.68 -4.37
C ASN A 169 -17.23 19.58 -5.69
N TYR A 170 -18.56 19.60 -5.66
CA TYR A 170 -19.38 19.46 -6.86
C TYR A 170 -19.13 20.57 -7.88
N GLN A 171 -19.07 21.84 -7.43
CA GLN A 171 -18.91 22.99 -8.34
C GLN A 171 -17.57 22.95 -9.07
N ASP A 172 -16.49 22.70 -8.35
CA ASP A 172 -15.14 22.60 -8.94
C ASP A 172 -15.00 21.36 -9.84
N SER A 173 -15.69 20.26 -9.51
CA SER A 173 -15.74 19.10 -10.40
C SER A 173 -16.43 19.39 -11.72
N VAL A 174 -17.48 20.25 -11.73
CA VAL A 174 -18.17 20.70 -12.95
C VAL A 174 -17.28 21.63 -13.76
N LYS A 175 -16.57 22.57 -13.12
CA LYS A 175 -15.60 23.44 -13.83
C LYS A 175 -14.53 22.59 -14.51
N LEU A 176 -13.94 21.65 -13.77
CA LEU A 176 -12.93 20.72 -14.32
C LEU A 176 -13.48 19.90 -15.48
N TYR A 177 -14.70 19.34 -15.35
CA TYR A 177 -15.37 18.59 -16.43
C TYR A 177 -15.47 19.42 -17.69
N ASN A 178 -15.98 20.65 -17.60
CA ASN A 178 -16.18 21.54 -18.75
C ASN A 178 -14.84 21.90 -19.43
N GLU A 179 -13.82 22.22 -18.64
CA GLU A 179 -12.49 22.54 -19.16
C GLU A 179 -11.86 21.33 -19.87
N LEU A 180 -11.91 20.14 -19.26
CA LEU A 180 -11.41 18.92 -19.88
C LEU A 180 -12.15 18.61 -21.17
N PHE A 181 -13.49 18.72 -21.17
CA PHE A 181 -14.33 18.44 -22.32
C PHE A 181 -14.04 19.38 -23.49
N SER A 182 -13.81 20.68 -23.24
CA SER A 182 -13.44 21.67 -24.27
C SER A 182 -12.10 21.41 -24.94
N ARG A 183 -11.20 20.67 -24.25
CA ARG A 183 -9.85 20.36 -24.76
C ARG A 183 -9.72 18.99 -25.41
N LEU A 184 -10.82 18.26 -25.54
CA LEU A 184 -10.79 16.94 -26.17
C LEU A 184 -10.49 17.05 -27.67
N SER A 185 -9.54 16.28 -28.12
CA SER A 185 -9.29 15.99 -29.53
C SER A 185 -8.61 14.62 -29.65
N PRO A 186 -8.68 13.95 -30.80
CA PRO A 186 -8.02 12.66 -30.97
C PRO A 186 -6.54 12.63 -30.63
N SER A 187 -5.85 13.77 -30.72
CA SER A 187 -4.44 13.90 -30.34
C SER A 187 -4.18 14.11 -28.84
N THR A 188 -5.24 14.33 -28.02
CA THR A 188 -5.13 14.69 -26.60
C THR A 188 -5.57 13.56 -25.67
N SER A 189 -5.01 12.36 -25.85
CA SER A 189 -5.38 11.15 -25.07
C SER A 189 -5.28 11.33 -23.54
N THR A 190 -4.38 12.19 -23.05
CA THR A 190 -4.25 12.45 -21.61
C THR A 190 -5.43 13.24 -21.04
N TYR A 191 -6.02 14.19 -21.79
CA TYR A 191 -7.26 14.87 -21.39
C TYR A 191 -8.43 13.88 -21.31
N HIS A 192 -8.54 12.97 -22.28
CA HIS A 192 -9.54 11.91 -22.26
C HIS A 192 -9.37 11.00 -21.04
N LEU A 193 -8.13 10.63 -20.66
CA LEU A 193 -7.85 9.81 -19.48
C LEU A 193 -8.30 10.51 -18.21
N ILE A 194 -8.00 11.81 -18.05
CA ILE A 194 -8.38 12.58 -16.86
C ILE A 194 -9.91 12.71 -16.81
N LEU A 195 -10.55 13.04 -17.93
CA LEU A 195 -12.01 13.13 -18.01
C LEU A 195 -12.67 11.79 -17.63
N LEU A 196 -12.18 10.68 -18.19
CA LEU A 196 -12.74 9.36 -17.86
C LEU A 196 -12.53 9.02 -16.38
N GLY A 197 -11.37 9.35 -15.81
CA GLY A 197 -11.12 9.21 -14.37
C GLY A 197 -12.14 9.96 -13.52
N LEU A 198 -12.50 11.19 -13.92
CA LEU A 198 -13.49 12.01 -13.23
C LEU A 198 -14.91 11.42 -13.33
N VAL A 199 -15.35 11.00 -14.51
CA VAL A 199 -16.73 10.55 -14.73
C VAL A 199 -16.97 9.07 -14.42
N SER A 200 -15.93 8.27 -14.23
CA SER A 200 -16.06 6.83 -13.96
C SER A 200 -15.56 6.40 -12.58
N GLY A 201 -14.65 7.16 -11.98
CA GLY A 201 -13.99 6.79 -10.73
C GLY A 201 -13.03 5.60 -10.83
N LEU A 202 -12.56 5.27 -12.03
CA LEU A 202 -11.61 4.16 -12.26
C LEU A 202 -10.27 4.41 -11.58
N ARG A 203 -9.60 3.32 -11.15
CA ARG A 203 -8.21 3.39 -10.70
C ARG A 203 -7.28 3.66 -11.89
N PHE A 204 -6.13 4.29 -11.65
CA PHE A 204 -5.21 4.63 -12.75
C PHE A 204 -4.77 3.40 -13.59
N GLY A 205 -4.49 2.26 -12.94
CA GLY A 205 -4.18 1.03 -13.67
C GLY A 205 -5.36 0.47 -14.47
N GLU A 206 -6.60 0.64 -13.98
CA GLU A 206 -7.81 0.29 -14.72
C GLU A 206 -7.97 1.20 -15.95
N LEU A 207 -7.80 2.54 -15.79
CA LEU A 207 -7.84 3.50 -16.90
C LEU A 207 -6.82 3.13 -17.99
N THR A 208 -5.55 2.95 -17.62
CA THR A 208 -4.49 2.64 -18.59
C THR A 208 -4.59 1.25 -19.19
N GLY A 209 -5.36 0.35 -18.56
CA GLY A 209 -5.65 -0.99 -19.06
C GLY A 209 -6.89 -1.11 -19.93
N LEU A 210 -7.59 0.00 -20.22
CA LEU A 210 -8.73 -0.02 -21.13
C LEU A 210 -8.29 -0.22 -22.57
N THR A 211 -9.01 -1.08 -23.25
CA THR A 211 -8.83 -1.41 -24.67
C THR A 211 -10.07 -1.03 -25.46
N THR A 212 -9.99 -1.07 -26.77
CA THR A 212 -11.12 -0.71 -27.64
C THR A 212 -12.37 -1.53 -27.38
N ASP A 213 -12.21 -2.82 -27.04
CA ASP A 213 -13.30 -3.74 -26.68
C ASP A 213 -13.91 -3.49 -25.29
N SER A 214 -13.29 -2.61 -24.48
CA SER A 214 -13.86 -2.18 -23.21
C SER A 214 -15.09 -1.29 -23.36
N PHE A 215 -15.33 -0.72 -24.55
CA PHE A 215 -16.38 0.27 -24.81
C PHE A 215 -17.56 -0.32 -25.59
N ASP A 216 -18.72 -0.43 -24.95
CA ASP A 216 -19.98 -0.72 -25.61
C ASP A 216 -20.72 0.58 -25.96
N PHE A 217 -20.51 1.10 -27.17
CA PHE A 217 -21.11 2.33 -27.62
C PHE A 217 -22.63 2.23 -27.89
N LYS A 218 -23.18 1.02 -28.03
CA LYS A 218 -24.62 0.82 -28.18
C LYS A 218 -25.36 0.98 -26.87
N LYS A 219 -24.76 0.49 -25.78
CA LYS A 219 -25.30 0.55 -24.42
C LYS A 219 -24.78 1.74 -23.61
N ASN A 220 -23.78 2.47 -24.12
CA ASN A 220 -23.02 3.48 -23.39
C ASN A 220 -22.43 2.92 -22.10
N GLU A 221 -21.85 1.73 -22.17
CA GLU A 221 -21.25 1.02 -21.05
C GLU A 221 -19.75 0.84 -21.26
N LEU A 222 -19.03 0.90 -20.15
CA LEU A 222 -17.60 0.63 -20.05
C LEU A 222 -17.40 -0.65 -19.25
N LYS A 223 -16.74 -1.66 -19.82
CA LYS A 223 -16.37 -2.89 -19.14
C LYS A 223 -14.97 -2.78 -18.56
N VAL A 224 -14.83 -2.97 -17.24
CA VAL A 224 -13.55 -2.97 -16.51
C VAL A 224 -13.28 -4.40 -16.06
N TYR A 225 -12.27 -5.06 -16.65
CA TYR A 225 -11.97 -6.47 -16.38
C TYR A 225 -10.47 -6.78 -16.27
N ARG A 226 -9.61 -5.76 -16.48
CA ARG A 226 -8.16 -5.88 -16.34
C ARG A 226 -7.53 -4.54 -15.99
N ALA A 227 -6.27 -4.55 -15.57
CA ALA A 227 -5.49 -3.36 -15.28
C ALA A 227 -4.12 -3.46 -15.97
N TRP A 228 -3.55 -2.32 -16.34
CA TRP A 228 -2.20 -2.26 -16.88
C TRP A 228 -1.18 -1.98 -15.78
N ASP A 229 -0.05 -2.69 -15.79
CA ASP A 229 1.08 -2.35 -14.92
C ASP A 229 1.83 -1.13 -15.45
N TYR A 230 1.24 0.03 -15.18
CA TYR A 230 1.80 1.31 -15.63
C TYR A 230 3.14 1.68 -14.96
N LYS A 231 3.53 1.00 -13.88
CA LYS A 231 4.78 1.28 -13.18
C LYS A 231 5.97 0.65 -13.88
N ARG A 232 5.84 -0.59 -14.32
CA ARG A 232 6.89 -1.36 -14.97
C ARG A 232 6.68 -1.54 -16.47
N GLY A 233 5.45 -1.34 -16.95
CA GLY A 233 5.10 -1.60 -18.33
C GLY A 233 5.13 -3.08 -18.71
N THR A 234 4.94 -3.98 -17.75
CA THR A 234 5.03 -5.44 -17.94
C THR A 234 3.78 -6.04 -18.58
N GLY A 235 2.79 -5.23 -18.93
CA GLY A 235 1.56 -5.69 -19.57
C GLY A 235 0.34 -5.67 -18.67
N PHE A 236 -0.65 -6.47 -19.03
CA PHE A 236 -1.87 -6.62 -18.25
C PHE A 236 -1.63 -7.44 -16.99
N GLY A 237 -2.20 -6.96 -15.89
CA GLY A 237 -2.26 -7.67 -14.63
C GLY A 237 -3.71 -7.90 -14.17
N PRO A 238 -3.90 -8.77 -13.17
CA PRO A 238 -5.20 -8.98 -12.57
C PRO A 238 -5.70 -7.70 -11.90
N LEU A 239 -7.01 -7.57 -11.81
CA LEU A 239 -7.62 -6.55 -10.96
C LEU A 239 -7.26 -6.78 -9.49
N LYS A 240 -7.37 -5.74 -8.66
CA LYS A 240 -6.97 -5.81 -7.25
C LYS A 240 -7.78 -6.84 -6.44
N ASN A 241 -9.05 -7.07 -6.84
CA ASN A 241 -9.97 -8.05 -6.26
C ASN A 241 -11.03 -8.42 -7.32
N GLU A 242 -11.78 -9.50 -7.10
CA GLU A 242 -12.82 -9.98 -8.01
C GLU A 242 -13.94 -8.95 -8.23
N GLN A 243 -14.34 -8.21 -7.19
CA GLN A 243 -15.37 -7.15 -7.27
C GLN A 243 -14.94 -5.95 -8.12
N SER A 244 -13.66 -5.89 -8.52
CA SER A 244 -13.20 -4.85 -9.43
C SER A 244 -13.63 -5.09 -10.88
N GLU A 245 -13.99 -6.33 -11.29
CA GLU A 245 -14.63 -6.59 -12.58
C GLU A 245 -16.06 -6.07 -12.55
N ARG A 246 -16.37 -5.15 -13.47
CA ARG A 246 -17.66 -4.47 -13.48
C ARG A 246 -17.94 -3.78 -14.80
N LYS A 247 -19.24 -3.51 -15.04
CA LYS A 247 -19.71 -2.61 -16.10
C LYS A 247 -20.19 -1.31 -15.49
N ILE A 248 -19.91 -0.22 -16.15
CA ILE A 248 -20.23 1.15 -15.68
C ILE A 248 -20.90 1.89 -16.82
N SER A 249 -22.10 2.41 -16.61
CA SER A 249 -22.75 3.30 -17.57
C SER A 249 -22.05 4.67 -17.59
N ILE A 250 -21.78 5.19 -18.76
CA ILE A 250 -21.14 6.48 -19.02
C ILE A 250 -22.07 7.36 -19.85
N ASP A 251 -22.06 8.65 -19.60
CA ASP A 251 -22.86 9.60 -20.38
C ASP A 251 -22.57 9.48 -21.89
N LYS A 252 -23.63 9.57 -22.69
CA LYS A 252 -23.55 9.41 -24.16
C LYS A 252 -22.64 10.44 -24.82
N LYS A 253 -22.58 11.68 -24.30
CA LYS A 253 -21.70 12.75 -24.87
C LYS A 253 -20.23 12.36 -24.67
N VAL A 254 -19.89 11.85 -23.47
CA VAL A 254 -18.55 11.36 -23.18
C VAL A 254 -18.23 10.14 -24.06
N MET A 255 -19.13 9.18 -24.17
CA MET A 255 -18.93 7.98 -25.02
C MET A 255 -18.69 8.36 -26.49
N ASN A 256 -19.37 9.38 -27.01
CA ASN A 256 -19.15 9.86 -28.37
C ASN A 256 -17.74 10.42 -28.57
N GLU A 257 -17.18 11.13 -27.59
CA GLU A 257 -15.79 11.61 -27.67
C GLU A 257 -14.79 10.44 -27.65
N PHE A 258 -15.05 9.41 -26.85
CA PHE A 258 -14.23 8.20 -26.88
C PHE A 258 -14.36 7.42 -28.18
N LYS A 259 -15.51 7.43 -28.83
CA LYS A 259 -15.68 6.84 -30.17
C LYS A 259 -14.80 7.55 -31.20
N LYS A 260 -14.73 8.91 -31.16
CA LYS A 260 -13.85 9.69 -32.04
C LYS A 260 -12.38 9.39 -31.75
N LEU A 261 -12.00 9.33 -30.46
CA LEU A 261 -10.64 8.99 -30.07
C LEU A 261 -10.23 7.62 -30.61
N ILE A 262 -11.05 6.59 -30.37
CA ILE A 262 -10.77 5.20 -30.75
C ILE A 262 -10.67 5.04 -32.28
N LEU A 263 -11.52 5.72 -33.05
CA LEU A 263 -11.45 5.70 -34.51
C LEU A 263 -10.18 6.33 -35.07
N ALA A 264 -9.56 7.24 -34.33
CA ALA A 264 -8.32 7.93 -34.71
C ALA A 264 -7.05 7.29 -34.08
N LEU A 265 -7.21 6.27 -33.24
CA LEU A 265 -6.06 5.63 -32.60
C LEU A 265 -5.23 4.84 -33.62
N PRO A 266 -3.89 4.97 -33.57
CA PRO A 266 -3.02 4.08 -34.31
C PRO A 266 -3.08 2.66 -33.70
N ASN A 267 -2.92 1.66 -34.55
CA ASN A 267 -2.80 0.29 -34.12
C ASN A 267 -1.69 0.13 -33.10
N ASN A 268 -1.94 -0.58 -32.03
CA ASN A 268 -0.95 -0.97 -31.05
C ASN A 268 -1.20 -2.43 -30.60
N GLU A 269 -0.13 -3.11 -30.21
CA GLU A 269 -0.12 -4.55 -29.94
C GLU A 269 -1.20 -5.01 -28.93
N ASN A 270 -1.58 -4.14 -28.01
CA ASN A 270 -2.50 -4.48 -26.93
C ASN A 270 -3.87 -3.76 -27.03
N ASP A 271 -4.17 -3.13 -28.16
CA ASP A 271 -5.40 -2.36 -28.40
C ASP A 271 -5.72 -1.31 -27.32
N LEU A 272 -4.68 -0.79 -26.63
CA LEU A 272 -4.82 0.15 -25.53
C LEU A 272 -5.32 1.52 -26.02
N VAL A 273 -6.37 2.04 -25.38
CA VAL A 273 -6.96 3.35 -25.72
C VAL A 273 -6.04 4.52 -25.33
N PHE A 274 -5.30 4.38 -24.25
CA PHE A 274 -4.39 5.43 -23.76
C PHE A 274 -2.93 5.17 -24.12
N TYR A 275 -2.70 4.60 -25.32
CA TYR A 275 -1.37 4.38 -25.87
C TYR A 275 -0.84 5.64 -26.57
N ARG A 276 0.43 5.93 -26.38
CA ARG A 276 1.13 7.06 -27.02
C ARG A 276 2.19 6.53 -28.00
N GLN A 277 1.90 6.60 -29.27
CA GLN A 277 2.78 6.07 -30.32
C GLN A 277 4.15 6.78 -30.33
N SER A 278 4.21 8.08 -30.08
CA SER A 278 5.45 8.88 -30.10
C SER A 278 6.51 8.41 -29.08
N VAL A 279 6.08 7.71 -28.02
CA VAL A 279 6.97 7.18 -26.96
C VAL A 279 6.79 5.68 -26.75
N ILE A 280 5.97 5.00 -27.59
CA ILE A 280 5.68 3.54 -27.53
C ILE A 280 5.29 3.11 -26.11
N LYS A 281 4.51 3.90 -25.41
CA LYS A 281 4.09 3.67 -24.01
C LYS A 281 2.68 4.17 -23.73
N THR A 282 2.07 3.67 -22.68
CA THR A 282 0.82 4.25 -22.13
C THR A 282 1.07 5.62 -21.51
N VAL A 283 0.00 6.38 -21.29
CA VAL A 283 0.04 7.60 -20.48
C VAL A 283 0.60 7.29 -19.10
N THR A 284 1.63 8.01 -18.68
CA THR A 284 2.23 7.81 -17.35
C THR A 284 1.43 8.50 -16.25
N ASN A 285 1.47 7.95 -15.04
CA ASN A 285 0.80 8.57 -13.89
C ASN A 285 1.35 9.97 -13.58
N GLU A 286 2.65 10.16 -13.73
CA GLU A 286 3.30 11.45 -13.53
C GLU A 286 2.85 12.47 -14.58
N GLY A 287 2.83 12.09 -15.87
CA GLY A 287 2.36 12.95 -16.98
C GLY A 287 0.90 13.36 -16.80
N ALA A 288 0.03 12.41 -16.42
CA ALA A 288 -1.37 12.70 -16.15
C ALA A 288 -1.54 13.64 -14.93
N ASN A 289 -0.80 13.44 -13.84
CA ASN A 289 -0.83 14.33 -12.68
C ASN A 289 -0.26 15.72 -13.01
N LYS A 290 0.77 15.81 -13.84
CA LYS A 290 1.33 17.10 -14.29
C LYS A 290 0.30 17.91 -15.10
N LEU A 291 -0.39 17.24 -16.03
CA LEU A 291 -1.44 17.88 -16.82
C LEU A 291 -2.64 18.29 -15.94
N LEU A 292 -3.09 17.41 -15.06
CA LEU A 292 -4.19 17.70 -14.13
C LEU A 292 -3.87 18.92 -13.27
N ARG A 293 -2.67 19.00 -12.68
CA ARG A 293 -2.24 20.18 -11.89
C ARG A 293 -2.30 21.46 -12.73
N LYS A 294 -1.72 21.44 -13.94
CA LYS A 294 -1.77 22.60 -14.84
C LYS A 294 -3.20 23.05 -15.16
N THR A 295 -4.12 22.09 -15.32
CA THR A 295 -5.53 22.39 -15.59
C THR A 295 -6.21 22.98 -14.34
N LEU A 296 -5.93 22.45 -13.15
CA LEU A 296 -6.47 22.97 -11.89
C LEU A 296 -5.93 24.35 -11.56
N ASP A 297 -4.63 24.63 -11.82
CA ASP A 297 -4.02 25.96 -11.68
C ASP A 297 -4.75 27.00 -12.55
N ALA A 298 -5.03 26.66 -13.83
CA ALA A 298 -5.74 27.53 -14.74
C ALA A 298 -7.20 27.82 -14.34
N LEU A 299 -7.79 26.95 -13.51
CA LEU A 299 -9.14 27.10 -12.97
C LEU A 299 -9.17 27.68 -11.55
N GLU A 300 -8.01 27.99 -10.98
CA GLU A 300 -7.85 28.43 -9.57
C GLU A 300 -8.45 27.43 -8.56
N ILE A 301 -8.29 26.13 -8.83
CA ILE A 301 -8.79 25.02 -8.02
C ILE A 301 -7.63 24.34 -7.30
N GLU A 302 -7.84 23.92 -6.04
CA GLU A 302 -6.84 23.19 -5.27
C GLU A 302 -6.40 21.88 -5.94
N HIS A 303 -5.13 21.55 -5.75
CA HIS A 303 -4.53 20.39 -6.39
C HIS A 303 -5.00 19.08 -5.79
N ILE A 304 -5.56 18.24 -6.63
CA ILE A 304 -5.78 16.84 -6.37
C ILE A 304 -4.91 15.97 -7.29
N SER A 305 -4.77 14.69 -6.94
CA SER A 305 -4.12 13.70 -7.81
C SER A 305 -5.13 13.01 -8.74
N ILE A 306 -4.63 12.26 -9.73
CA ILE A 306 -5.48 11.37 -10.55
C ILE A 306 -6.31 10.41 -9.66
N HIS A 307 -5.75 9.94 -8.54
CA HIS A 307 -6.52 9.15 -7.59
C HIS A 307 -7.60 9.97 -6.87
N GLY A 308 -7.37 11.27 -6.69
CA GLY A 308 -8.35 12.22 -6.16
C GLY A 308 -9.59 12.36 -7.05
N LEU A 309 -9.48 12.17 -8.38
CA LEU A 309 -10.63 12.14 -9.28
C LEU A 309 -11.63 11.03 -8.92
N ARG A 310 -11.14 9.86 -8.51
CA ARG A 310 -11.98 8.78 -8.03
C ARG A 310 -12.70 9.16 -6.72
N HIS A 311 -12.01 9.84 -5.81
CA HIS A 311 -12.63 10.37 -4.61
C HIS A 311 -13.68 11.44 -4.96
N THR A 312 -13.36 12.35 -5.87
CA THR A 312 -14.31 13.35 -6.40
C THR A 312 -15.56 12.68 -6.98
N HIS A 313 -15.38 11.68 -7.84
CA HIS A 313 -16.50 10.94 -8.43
C HIS A 313 -17.45 10.37 -7.38
N ALA A 314 -16.90 9.71 -6.36
CA ALA A 314 -17.69 9.13 -5.29
C ALA A 314 -18.39 10.20 -4.43
N SER A 315 -17.64 11.24 -4.00
CA SER A 315 -18.21 12.35 -3.21
C SER A 315 -19.35 13.05 -3.95
N VAL A 316 -19.18 13.31 -5.25
CA VAL A 316 -20.23 13.93 -6.09
C VAL A 316 -21.45 13.05 -6.22
N LEU A 317 -21.29 11.74 -6.41
CA LEU A 317 -22.43 10.81 -6.48
C LEU A 317 -23.20 10.77 -5.16
N ILE A 318 -22.50 10.67 -4.04
CA ILE A 318 -23.11 10.66 -2.70
C ILE A 318 -23.82 12.01 -2.44
N TYR A 319 -23.15 13.12 -2.70
CA TYR A 319 -23.73 14.47 -2.58
C TYR A 319 -25.02 14.64 -3.41
N LYS A 320 -25.09 13.99 -4.58
CA LYS A 320 -26.30 13.96 -5.44
C LYS A 320 -27.35 12.93 -5.01
N GLY A 321 -27.18 12.28 -3.88
CA GLY A 321 -28.15 11.33 -3.32
C GLY A 321 -28.05 9.91 -3.84
N ALA A 322 -26.96 9.55 -4.52
CA ALA A 322 -26.76 8.18 -4.95
C ALA A 322 -26.57 7.24 -3.74
N ASN A 323 -27.24 6.09 -3.77
CA ASN A 323 -27.10 5.08 -2.72
C ASN A 323 -25.65 4.60 -2.59
N ILE A 324 -25.13 4.56 -1.36
CA ILE A 324 -23.73 4.24 -1.07
C ILE A 324 -23.32 2.83 -1.53
N HIS A 325 -24.24 1.85 -1.51
CA HIS A 325 -23.98 0.53 -2.07
C HIS A 325 -23.73 0.58 -3.59
N SER A 326 -24.54 1.38 -4.29
CA SER A 326 -24.38 1.59 -5.73
C SER A 326 -23.05 2.29 -6.05
N VAL A 327 -22.65 3.27 -5.25
CA VAL A 327 -21.36 3.95 -5.35
C VAL A 327 -20.20 2.96 -5.10
N SER A 328 -20.28 2.18 -4.03
CA SER A 328 -19.28 1.15 -3.69
C SER A 328 -19.10 0.13 -4.82
N LYS A 329 -20.21 -0.39 -5.37
CA LYS A 329 -20.22 -1.33 -6.50
C LYS A 329 -19.63 -0.69 -7.76
N ARG A 330 -20.02 0.56 -8.08
CA ARG A 330 -19.49 1.32 -9.23
C ARG A 330 -17.99 1.52 -9.15
N LEU A 331 -17.48 1.79 -7.95
CA LEU A 331 -16.05 1.92 -7.71
C LEU A 331 -15.30 0.57 -7.71
N GLY A 332 -15.97 -0.54 -7.46
CA GLY A 332 -15.34 -1.87 -7.26
C GLY A 332 -14.56 -1.94 -5.95
N HIS A 333 -15.18 -1.52 -4.84
CA HIS A 333 -14.70 -1.77 -3.49
C HIS A 333 -15.11 -3.19 -3.08
N SER A 334 -14.21 -3.90 -2.42
CA SER A 334 -14.48 -5.25 -1.88
C SER A 334 -15.38 -5.20 -0.65
N ASP A 335 -15.40 -4.05 0.03
CA ASP A 335 -16.16 -3.81 1.25
C ASP A 335 -16.76 -2.40 1.21
N ILE A 336 -18.05 -2.31 1.54
CA ILE A 336 -18.77 -1.04 1.65
C ILE A 336 -18.17 -0.15 2.75
N GLN A 337 -17.62 -0.75 3.82
CA GLN A 337 -16.98 -0.02 4.90
C GLN A 337 -15.88 0.91 4.39
N THR A 338 -15.13 0.47 3.36
CA THR A 338 -14.16 1.33 2.69
C THR A 338 -14.79 2.60 2.12
N THR A 339 -16.00 2.52 1.59
CA THR A 339 -16.72 3.70 1.06
C THR A 339 -17.24 4.57 2.21
N LEU A 340 -17.81 3.98 3.24
CA LEU A 340 -18.30 4.69 4.42
C LEU A 340 -17.16 5.46 5.10
N ASP A 341 -16.03 4.82 5.38
CA ASP A 341 -14.89 5.43 6.08
C ASP A 341 -14.28 6.61 5.29
N HIS A 342 -14.27 6.50 3.95
CA HIS A 342 -13.69 7.54 3.12
C HIS A 342 -14.63 8.74 2.91
N TYR A 343 -15.95 8.56 2.96
CA TYR A 343 -16.94 9.58 2.61
C TYR A 343 -17.89 9.94 3.77
N ALA A 344 -17.54 9.54 5.00
CA ALA A 344 -18.33 9.84 6.20
C ALA A 344 -18.59 11.35 6.38
N HIS A 345 -17.63 12.20 5.99
CA HIS A 345 -17.79 13.66 6.05
C HIS A 345 -18.87 14.17 5.08
N VAL A 346 -18.96 13.62 3.86
CA VAL A 346 -19.99 13.99 2.88
C VAL A 346 -21.37 13.55 3.37
N LEU A 347 -21.47 12.38 3.98
CA LEU A 347 -22.71 11.88 4.58
C LEU A 347 -23.16 12.78 5.70
N LYS A 348 -22.25 13.27 6.54
CA LYS A 348 -22.56 14.20 7.62
C LYS A 348 -23.08 15.55 7.12
N GLU A 349 -22.50 16.09 6.02
CA GLU A 349 -23.02 17.31 5.38
C GLU A 349 -24.44 17.12 4.81
N MET A 350 -24.85 15.88 4.51
CA MET A 350 -26.19 15.57 4.03
C MET A 350 -27.21 15.36 5.15
N GLU A 351 -26.80 15.12 6.40
CA GLU A 351 -27.69 14.89 7.54
C GLU A 351 -28.68 16.06 7.73
N GLU A 352 -28.19 17.31 7.62
CA GLU A 352 -29.05 18.50 7.73
C GLU A 352 -30.15 18.51 6.66
N ARG A 353 -29.81 18.16 5.42
CA ARG A 353 -30.81 18.08 4.33
C ARG A 353 -31.78 16.91 4.54
N ASP A 354 -31.29 15.78 5.05
CA ASP A 354 -32.12 14.61 5.31
C ASP A 354 -33.08 14.85 6.49
N GLU A 355 -32.67 15.64 7.49
CA GLU A 355 -33.56 16.13 8.56
C GLU A 355 -34.67 17.00 8.00
N GLU A 356 -34.38 17.95 7.09
CA GLU A 356 -35.42 18.77 6.43
C GLU A 356 -36.43 17.90 5.65
N ILE A 357 -35.95 16.87 4.95
CA ILE A 357 -36.80 15.91 4.25
C ILE A 357 -37.68 15.15 5.24
N ALA A 358 -37.11 14.68 6.36
CA ALA A 358 -37.86 13.96 7.40
C ALA A 358 -38.96 14.82 8.04
N ILE A 359 -38.67 16.10 8.30
CA ILE A 359 -39.64 17.04 8.85
C ILE A 359 -40.81 17.31 7.87
N ASN A 360 -40.50 17.40 6.58
CA ASN A 360 -41.45 17.79 5.55
C ASN A 360 -42.17 16.61 4.86
N ILE A 361 -41.88 15.36 5.21
CA ILE A 361 -42.38 14.18 4.51
C ILE A 361 -43.92 14.06 4.48
N TYR A 362 -44.59 14.63 5.48
CA TYR A 362 -46.04 14.64 5.59
C TYR A 362 -46.64 16.06 5.55
N SER A 363 -45.84 17.06 5.16
CA SER A 363 -46.26 18.46 5.12
C SER A 363 -46.82 18.93 3.77
N SER A 364 -47.03 17.99 2.83
CA SER A 364 -47.60 18.23 1.50
C SER A 364 -49.10 18.00 1.43
#